data_c3e18f3d03eedbc21768d3c2ca54fa32
#
_entry.id   c3e18f3d03eedbc21768d3c2ca54fa32
#
_cell.length_a   1.000
_cell.length_b   1.000
_cell.length_c   1.000
_cell.angle_alpha   90.00
_cell.angle_beta   90.00
_cell.angle_gamma   90.00
#
_symmetry.space_group_name_H-M   'P 1'
#
loop_
_entity.id
_entity.type
_entity.pdbx_description
1 polymer ?
#
loop_
_entity_poly.entity_id
_entity_poly.type
_entity_poly.pdbx_seq_one_letter_code
_entity_poly.pdbx_strand_id
1 'polypeptide(L)'
;MPTPVLEPTQRALPQWSLPPRRRLVLSPSVSLLVILAAQLMVVLDATIVNVALPHIQSSLGFTSTSLSWVLNAYILTFGGLLMLGARSGDLLGRRRIFIGGIVLFSLASLVGGLATTTWMLLGARAAQGVGGALAAPSALALLTTLFPEGAARIRAIALFTTVSAAGGAIGLVAGGMLTEWVGWRWVMFVNVPIGLVVSLLARKAIAETPVRRGHFDAAGALTSTLGMTGLVLGLVQAGSDGWASPITIGSLVSAAVLLAAFVAAEQRATEPVLPLRLLTHPTRAAANAARGLVYSGMYGMFFFLSQFLQEIQGYSPLRAGVSFLPMPISVFLSSQLTSRVLVRRLAPKQLMLLGIGIATGGLAIASQLNASSPYVTVLAALALMGAGSGVSFVSLTTASLAGVDSDDAGAASGLINVSQQLGGALGVAVLVTVFATATHHLTIGAHLDRAAVGVLVHGLHVAFGVGALFALVGLSTVAVFVRKSDGRRAAATLEDKLAELEGLDAAM
;
A
#
# COMPACT_ATOMS: atom_id res chain seq x y z
N MET A 1 73.29 -22.85 -37.65
CA MET A 1 72.04 -22.71 -36.91
C MET A 1 71.67 -21.24 -37.03
N PRO A 2 70.59 -20.91 -37.72
CA PRO A 2 70.12 -19.51 -37.79
C PRO A 2 69.19 -19.19 -36.62
N THR A 3 69.39 -18.04 -35.99
CA THR A 3 68.58 -17.44 -34.93
C THR A 3 67.20 -17.02 -35.44
N PRO A 4 66.09 -17.24 -34.71
CA PRO A 4 64.78 -16.75 -35.14
C PRO A 4 64.63 -15.28 -34.89
N VAL A 5 64.22 -14.58 -35.95
CA VAL A 5 63.80 -13.16 -35.91
C VAL A 5 62.41 -13.10 -35.26
N LEU A 6 62.30 -12.37 -34.15
CA LEU A 6 61.05 -12.10 -33.49
C LEU A 6 60.35 -10.92 -34.23
N GLU A 7 59.19 -11.21 -34.85
CA GLU A 7 58.29 -10.20 -35.38
C GLU A 7 57.71 -9.32 -34.25
N PRO A 8 57.62 -8.00 -34.44
CA PRO A 8 57.01 -7.11 -33.44
C PRO A 8 55.49 -7.23 -33.50
N THR A 9 54.91 -7.82 -32.46
CA THR A 9 53.45 -7.80 -32.22
C THR A 9 52.96 -6.35 -32.16
N GLN A 10 52.21 -5.95 -33.16
CA GLN A 10 51.45 -4.69 -33.16
C GLN A 10 50.41 -4.73 -32.02
N ARG A 11 50.72 -4.09 -30.89
CA ARG A 11 49.74 -3.77 -29.85
C ARG A 11 48.73 -2.78 -30.45
N ALA A 12 47.52 -3.26 -30.76
CA ALA A 12 46.37 -2.41 -31.05
C ALA A 12 46.14 -1.49 -29.86
N LEU A 13 46.29 -0.18 -30.10
CA LEU A 13 45.94 0.84 -29.11
C LEU A 13 44.44 0.70 -28.72
N PRO A 14 44.10 0.83 -27.45
CA PRO A 14 42.69 0.77 -27.04
C PRO A 14 41.95 1.91 -27.73
N GLN A 15 40.91 1.58 -28.48
CA GLN A 15 39.96 2.55 -28.99
C GLN A 15 39.30 3.25 -27.81
N TRP A 16 39.74 4.46 -27.50
CA TRP A 16 39.09 5.36 -26.57
C TRP A 16 37.73 5.76 -27.16
N SER A 17 36.67 5.00 -26.86
CA SER A 17 35.31 5.46 -27.09
C SER A 17 35.11 6.66 -26.17
N LEU A 18 34.85 7.83 -26.77
CA LEU A 18 34.51 9.04 -26.06
C LEU A 18 33.38 8.69 -25.05
N PRO A 19 33.53 9.10 -23.78
CA PRO A 19 32.48 8.84 -22.79
C PRO A 19 31.19 9.48 -23.31
N PRO A 20 30.03 8.80 -23.14
CA PRO A 20 28.76 9.34 -23.57
C PRO A 20 28.58 10.72 -22.95
N ARG A 21 28.19 11.70 -23.80
CA ARG A 21 27.95 13.10 -23.39
C ARG A 21 27.20 13.07 -22.05
N ARG A 22 27.86 13.50 -20.96
CA ARG A 22 27.22 13.73 -19.65
C ARG A 22 26.12 14.77 -19.88
N ARG A 23 24.88 14.32 -20.01
CA ARG A 23 23.74 15.22 -19.85
C ARG A 23 23.88 15.82 -18.47
N LEU A 24 23.75 17.14 -18.37
CA LEU A 24 23.73 17.87 -17.11
C LEU A 24 22.65 17.22 -16.21
N VAL A 25 23.08 16.31 -15.39
CA VAL A 25 22.22 15.74 -14.32
C VAL A 25 22.27 16.78 -13.21
N LEU A 26 21.11 17.26 -12.81
CA LEU A 26 20.96 18.16 -11.67
C LEU A 26 21.55 17.47 -10.42
N SER A 27 21.84 18.24 -9.37
CA SER A 27 22.48 17.69 -8.16
C SER A 27 21.72 16.47 -7.61
N PRO A 28 22.40 15.51 -6.95
CA PRO A 28 21.75 14.34 -6.33
C PRO A 28 20.63 14.73 -5.37
N SER A 29 20.73 15.89 -4.73
CA SER A 29 19.68 16.43 -3.84
C SER A 29 18.39 16.75 -4.60
N VAL A 30 18.47 17.28 -5.82
CA VAL A 30 17.28 17.54 -6.65
C VAL A 30 16.64 16.22 -7.08
N SER A 31 17.44 15.21 -7.46
CA SER A 31 16.95 13.88 -7.80
C SER A 31 16.21 13.26 -6.62
N LEU A 32 16.77 13.38 -5.41
CA LEU A 32 16.13 12.91 -4.18
C LEU A 32 14.78 13.62 -3.96
N LEU A 33 14.74 14.95 -4.03
CA LEU A 33 13.50 15.72 -3.85
C LEU A 33 12.42 15.32 -4.84
N VAL A 34 12.78 15.09 -6.11
CA VAL A 34 11.83 14.62 -7.15
C VAL A 34 11.24 13.26 -6.79
N ILE A 35 12.08 12.32 -6.32
CA ILE A 35 11.62 10.98 -5.90
C ILE A 35 10.74 11.08 -4.66
N LEU A 36 11.12 11.90 -3.67
CA LEU A 36 10.33 12.10 -2.45
C LEU A 36 8.99 12.78 -2.73
N ALA A 37 8.95 13.74 -3.65
CA ALA A 37 7.70 14.40 -4.06
C ALA A 37 6.74 13.43 -4.77
N ALA A 38 7.27 12.55 -5.63
CA ALA A 38 6.47 11.50 -6.25
C ALA A 38 5.91 10.51 -5.22
N GLN A 39 6.74 10.09 -4.26
CA GLN A 39 6.32 9.19 -3.18
C GLN A 39 5.24 9.84 -2.31
N LEU A 40 5.46 11.10 -1.94
CA LEU A 40 4.47 11.88 -1.18
C LEU A 40 3.13 11.94 -1.93
N MET A 41 3.16 12.23 -3.23
CA MET A 41 1.96 12.31 -4.08
C MET A 41 1.17 10.99 -4.06
N VAL A 42 1.85 9.86 -4.27
CA VAL A 42 1.20 8.52 -4.29
C VAL A 42 0.59 8.17 -2.93
N VAL A 43 1.31 8.43 -1.83
CA VAL A 43 0.82 8.12 -0.47
C VAL A 43 -0.29 9.08 -0.04
N LEU A 44 -0.15 10.35 -0.38
CA LEU A 44 -1.15 11.38 -0.11
C LEU A 44 -2.47 11.03 -0.82
N ASP A 45 -2.43 10.65 -2.11
CA ASP A 45 -3.62 10.26 -2.86
C ASP A 45 -4.35 9.05 -2.24
N ALA A 46 -3.61 8.07 -1.74
CA ALA A 46 -4.19 6.91 -1.09
C ALA A 46 -4.98 7.25 0.19
N THR A 47 -4.66 8.35 0.86
CA THR A 47 -5.27 8.75 2.14
C THR A 47 -6.24 9.92 2.03
N ILE A 48 -5.95 10.88 1.15
CA ILE A 48 -6.72 12.12 0.96
C ILE A 48 -8.18 11.84 0.57
N VAL A 49 -8.41 10.80 -0.21
CA VAL A 49 -9.75 10.40 -0.72
C VAL A 49 -10.66 9.91 0.40
N ASN A 50 -10.11 9.30 1.47
CA ASN A 50 -10.93 8.73 2.55
C ASN A 50 -11.84 9.77 3.22
N VAL A 51 -11.33 10.98 3.43
CA VAL A 51 -12.09 12.08 4.05
C VAL A 51 -13.11 12.67 3.08
N ALA A 52 -12.87 12.58 1.77
CA ALA A 52 -13.75 13.09 0.73
C ALA A 52 -14.92 12.14 0.40
N LEU A 53 -14.88 10.87 0.86
CA LEU A 53 -15.86 9.83 0.47
C LEU A 53 -17.33 10.25 0.64
N PRO A 54 -17.78 10.84 1.76
CA PRO A 54 -19.17 11.26 1.92
C PRO A 54 -19.60 12.30 0.88
N HIS A 55 -18.71 13.26 0.58
CA HIS A 55 -18.97 14.29 -0.42
C HIS A 55 -18.97 13.74 -1.86
N ILE A 56 -18.14 12.75 -2.15
CA ILE A 56 -18.13 12.02 -3.43
C ILE A 56 -19.44 11.23 -3.57
N GLN A 57 -19.88 10.57 -2.50
CA GLN A 57 -21.12 9.81 -2.45
C GLN A 57 -22.33 10.68 -2.82
N SER A 58 -22.50 11.79 -2.11
CA SER A 58 -23.63 12.71 -2.35
C SER A 58 -23.55 13.38 -3.71
N SER A 59 -22.35 13.74 -4.20
CA SER A 59 -22.16 14.46 -5.46
C SER A 59 -22.38 13.59 -6.71
N LEU A 60 -21.99 12.31 -6.67
CA LEU A 60 -22.03 11.40 -7.80
C LEU A 60 -23.10 10.30 -7.68
N GLY A 61 -23.84 10.27 -6.57
CA GLY A 61 -24.93 9.30 -6.35
C GLY A 61 -24.45 7.86 -6.11
N PHE A 62 -23.31 7.67 -5.44
CA PHE A 62 -22.87 6.33 -5.03
C PHE A 62 -23.81 5.77 -3.95
N THR A 63 -24.12 4.48 -4.06
CA THR A 63 -24.72 3.73 -2.94
C THR A 63 -23.65 3.47 -1.86
N SER A 64 -24.07 3.13 -0.63
CA SER A 64 -23.13 2.81 0.45
C SER A 64 -22.21 1.64 0.09
N THR A 65 -22.69 0.67 -0.69
CA THR A 65 -21.89 -0.47 -1.16
C THR A 65 -20.95 -0.08 -2.30
N SER A 66 -21.43 0.63 -3.32
CA SER A 66 -20.63 1.02 -4.48
C SER A 66 -19.56 2.07 -4.14
N LEU A 67 -19.74 2.84 -3.06
CA LEU A 67 -18.74 3.83 -2.61
C LEU A 67 -17.37 3.21 -2.32
N SER A 68 -17.34 1.97 -1.84
CA SER A 68 -16.09 1.23 -1.57
C SER A 68 -15.22 1.07 -2.82
N TRP A 69 -15.82 1.10 -4.01
CA TRP A 69 -15.09 1.02 -5.27
C TRP A 69 -14.18 2.23 -5.53
N VAL A 70 -14.47 3.38 -4.94
CA VAL A 70 -13.57 4.56 -5.03
C VAL A 70 -12.18 4.23 -4.47
N LEU A 71 -12.11 3.38 -3.43
CA LEU A 71 -10.85 2.88 -2.87
C LEU A 71 -10.38 1.61 -3.60
N ASN A 72 -11.27 0.64 -3.77
CA ASN A 72 -10.93 -0.67 -4.30
C ASN A 72 -10.40 -0.62 -5.74
N ALA A 73 -10.94 0.23 -6.60
CA ALA A 73 -10.46 0.38 -7.98
C ALA A 73 -8.98 0.79 -8.02
N TYR A 74 -8.57 1.70 -7.14
CA TYR A 74 -7.16 2.08 -6.98
C TYR A 74 -6.32 0.97 -6.36
N ILE A 75 -6.76 0.43 -5.21
CA ILE A 75 -5.99 -0.54 -4.43
C ILE A 75 -5.72 -1.83 -5.23
N LEU A 76 -6.73 -2.33 -5.95
CA LEU A 76 -6.61 -3.55 -6.74
C LEU A 76 -5.66 -3.40 -7.93
N THR A 77 -5.77 -2.31 -8.68
CA THR A 77 -4.87 -2.06 -9.82
C THR A 77 -3.45 -1.72 -9.35
N PHE A 78 -3.32 -0.94 -8.27
CA PHE A 78 -2.03 -0.66 -7.67
C PHE A 78 -1.36 -1.93 -7.14
N GLY A 79 -2.04 -2.68 -6.26
CA GLY A 79 -1.49 -3.87 -5.63
C GLY A 79 -1.25 -5.01 -6.61
N GLY A 80 -2.21 -5.25 -7.52
CA GLY A 80 -2.13 -6.33 -8.49
C GLY A 80 -1.05 -6.12 -9.56
N LEU A 81 -0.76 -4.87 -9.93
CA LEU A 81 0.24 -4.54 -10.95
C LEU A 81 1.59 -4.08 -10.36
N LEU A 82 1.74 -4.03 -9.04
CA LEU A 82 2.94 -3.51 -8.38
C LEU A 82 4.21 -4.25 -8.79
N MET A 83 4.16 -5.58 -8.83
CA MET A 83 5.31 -6.42 -9.24
C MET A 83 5.61 -6.28 -10.73
N LEU A 84 4.57 -6.22 -11.57
CA LEU A 84 4.73 -5.94 -13.00
C LEU A 84 5.37 -4.57 -13.22
N GLY A 85 4.97 -3.57 -12.44
CA GLY A 85 5.55 -2.23 -12.47
C GLY A 85 7.04 -2.23 -12.10
N ALA A 86 7.43 -2.96 -11.06
CA ALA A 86 8.83 -3.14 -10.69
C ALA A 86 9.64 -3.77 -11.84
N ARG A 87 9.12 -4.85 -12.43
CA ARG A 87 9.75 -5.54 -13.56
C ARG A 87 9.84 -4.66 -14.81
N SER A 88 8.79 -3.87 -15.07
CA SER A 88 8.78 -2.91 -16.18
C SER A 88 9.94 -1.90 -16.08
N GLY A 89 10.26 -1.42 -14.88
CA GLY A 89 11.40 -0.55 -14.62
C GLY A 89 12.74 -1.18 -15.01
N ASP A 90 12.92 -2.46 -14.71
CA ASP A 90 14.15 -3.18 -15.04
C ASP A 90 14.30 -3.46 -16.54
N LEU A 91 13.20 -3.74 -17.24
CA LEU A 91 13.20 -4.12 -18.67
C LEU A 91 13.13 -2.93 -19.62
N LEU A 92 12.48 -1.83 -19.25
CA LEU A 92 12.24 -0.68 -20.13
C LEU A 92 12.99 0.59 -19.70
N GLY A 93 13.64 0.54 -18.53
CA GLY A 93 14.36 1.66 -17.93
C GLY A 93 13.56 2.33 -16.80
N ARG A 94 14.16 2.38 -15.63
CA ARG A 94 13.49 2.81 -14.39
C ARG A 94 13.01 4.26 -14.45
N ARG A 95 13.81 5.17 -15.02
CA ARG A 95 13.39 6.57 -15.21
C ARG A 95 12.19 6.70 -16.15
N ARG A 96 12.19 5.98 -17.27
CA ARG A 96 11.08 6.03 -18.23
C ARG A 96 9.79 5.55 -17.62
N ILE A 97 9.83 4.42 -16.91
CA ILE A 97 8.66 3.85 -16.24
C ILE A 97 8.19 4.73 -15.10
N PHE A 98 9.10 5.29 -14.30
CA PHE A 98 8.79 6.26 -13.26
C PHE A 98 8.02 7.48 -13.83
N ILE A 99 8.56 8.12 -14.88
CA ILE A 99 7.92 9.29 -15.51
C ILE A 99 6.58 8.90 -16.14
N GLY A 100 6.53 7.78 -16.87
CA GLY A 100 5.29 7.27 -17.47
C GLY A 100 4.20 7.00 -16.44
N GLY A 101 4.57 6.39 -15.30
CA GLY A 101 3.67 6.16 -14.17
C GLY A 101 3.14 7.46 -13.56
N ILE A 102 4.00 8.44 -13.31
CA ILE A 102 3.60 9.76 -12.78
C ILE A 102 2.70 10.51 -13.76
N VAL A 103 3.01 10.50 -15.05
CA VAL A 103 2.17 11.15 -16.08
C VAL A 103 0.80 10.48 -16.15
N LEU A 104 0.75 9.15 -16.20
CA LEU A 104 -0.52 8.41 -16.19
C LEU A 104 -1.35 8.72 -14.94
N PHE A 105 -0.69 8.69 -13.77
CA PHE A 105 -1.31 9.02 -12.48
C PHE A 105 -1.92 10.43 -12.50
N SER A 106 -1.18 11.43 -12.98
CA SER A 106 -1.61 12.82 -13.02
C SER A 106 -2.75 13.05 -14.01
N LEU A 107 -2.70 12.42 -15.19
CA LEU A 107 -3.77 12.49 -16.18
C LEU A 107 -5.04 11.81 -15.67
N ALA A 108 -4.89 10.66 -15.03
CA ALA A 108 -6.00 9.97 -14.38
C ALA A 108 -6.60 10.81 -13.24
N SER A 109 -5.75 11.50 -12.45
CA SER A 109 -6.21 12.44 -11.42
C SER A 109 -6.98 13.62 -12.01
N LEU A 110 -6.54 14.16 -13.16
CA LEU A 110 -7.27 15.21 -13.86
C LEU A 110 -8.66 14.71 -14.28
N VAL A 111 -8.73 13.53 -14.90
CA VAL A 111 -10.01 12.91 -15.30
C VAL A 111 -10.90 12.66 -14.09
N GLY A 112 -10.34 12.18 -12.96
CA GLY A 112 -11.06 11.94 -11.72
C GLY A 112 -11.63 13.22 -11.10
N GLY A 113 -10.88 14.33 -11.14
CA GLY A 113 -11.38 15.65 -10.70
C GLY A 113 -12.48 16.23 -11.59
N LEU A 114 -12.49 15.88 -12.87
CA LEU A 114 -13.52 16.26 -13.83
C LEU A 114 -14.72 15.30 -13.85
N ALA A 115 -14.72 14.24 -13.02
CA ALA A 115 -15.74 13.21 -13.08
C ALA A 115 -17.16 13.75 -12.80
N THR A 116 -18.08 13.40 -13.69
CA THR A 116 -19.50 13.70 -13.59
C THR A 116 -20.35 12.45 -13.36
N THR A 117 -19.76 11.27 -13.51
CA THR A 117 -20.41 9.98 -13.30
C THR A 117 -19.54 9.07 -12.39
N THR A 118 -20.19 8.11 -11.75
CA THR A 118 -19.50 7.10 -10.93
C THR A 118 -18.46 6.34 -11.73
N TRP A 119 -18.79 5.87 -12.93
CA TRP A 119 -17.90 5.10 -13.79
C TRP A 119 -16.67 5.89 -14.24
N MET A 120 -16.81 7.18 -14.51
CA MET A 120 -15.69 8.05 -14.87
C MET A 120 -14.70 8.15 -13.70
N LEU A 121 -15.19 8.33 -12.46
CA LEU A 121 -14.35 8.36 -11.28
C LEU A 121 -13.67 7.01 -11.03
N LEU A 122 -14.42 5.90 -11.13
CA LEU A 122 -13.85 4.55 -10.93
C LEU A 122 -12.79 4.21 -11.97
N GLY A 123 -13.02 4.53 -13.22
CA GLY A 123 -12.03 4.36 -14.30
C GLY A 123 -10.77 5.20 -14.05
N ALA A 124 -10.94 6.44 -13.60
CA ALA A 124 -9.82 7.30 -13.21
C ALA A 124 -9.03 6.70 -12.02
N ARG A 125 -9.71 6.21 -10.99
CA ARG A 125 -9.08 5.55 -9.83
C ARG A 125 -8.30 4.29 -10.23
N ALA A 126 -8.86 3.47 -11.12
CA ALA A 126 -8.15 2.31 -11.66
C ALA A 126 -6.89 2.72 -12.44
N ALA A 127 -6.99 3.75 -13.30
CA ALA A 127 -5.84 4.26 -14.05
C ALA A 127 -4.78 4.91 -13.13
N GLN A 128 -5.18 5.61 -12.06
CA GLN A 128 -4.27 6.09 -11.01
C GLN A 128 -3.52 4.92 -10.35
N GLY A 129 -4.22 3.83 -10.02
CA GLY A 129 -3.59 2.63 -9.45
C GLY A 129 -2.53 2.03 -10.37
N VAL A 130 -2.80 1.96 -11.69
CA VAL A 130 -1.80 1.54 -12.69
C VAL A 130 -0.59 2.49 -12.69
N GLY A 131 -0.83 3.81 -12.73
CA GLY A 131 0.23 4.81 -12.69
C GLY A 131 1.09 4.72 -11.44
N GLY A 132 0.45 4.54 -10.28
CA GLY A 132 1.12 4.34 -8.99
C GLY A 132 1.96 3.04 -8.96
N ALA A 133 1.41 1.93 -9.48
CA ALA A 133 2.10 0.65 -9.56
C ALA A 133 3.38 0.71 -10.41
N LEU A 134 3.41 1.54 -11.44
CA LEU A 134 4.61 1.79 -12.25
C LEU A 134 5.60 2.73 -11.54
N ALA A 135 5.09 3.78 -10.90
CA ALA A 135 5.93 4.84 -10.33
C ALA A 135 6.59 4.42 -9.00
N ALA A 136 5.85 3.83 -8.05
CA ALA A 136 6.34 3.60 -6.70
C ALA A 136 7.54 2.65 -6.61
N PRO A 137 7.55 1.44 -7.23
CA PRO A 137 8.74 0.59 -7.19
C PRO A 137 9.91 1.19 -7.97
N SER A 138 9.63 1.90 -9.07
CA SER A 138 10.67 2.61 -9.84
C SER A 138 11.31 3.73 -9.03
N ALA A 139 10.55 4.45 -8.20
CA ALA A 139 11.04 5.50 -7.30
C ALA A 139 12.08 4.95 -6.31
N LEU A 140 11.75 3.84 -5.63
CA LEU A 140 12.66 3.21 -4.68
C LEU A 140 13.91 2.63 -5.37
N ALA A 141 13.73 2.01 -6.55
CA ALA A 141 14.85 1.46 -7.33
C ALA A 141 15.78 2.56 -7.86
N LEU A 142 15.25 3.71 -8.27
CA LEU A 142 16.06 4.88 -8.67
C LEU A 142 16.83 5.44 -7.48
N LEU A 143 16.22 5.53 -6.31
CA LEU A 143 16.88 5.99 -5.10
C LEU A 143 18.09 5.12 -4.75
N THR A 144 17.96 3.79 -4.80
CA THR A 144 19.07 2.87 -4.51
C THR A 144 20.17 2.89 -5.55
N THR A 145 19.89 3.32 -6.79
CA THR A 145 20.89 3.46 -7.86
C THR A 145 21.58 4.83 -7.86
N LEU A 146 20.91 5.89 -7.40
CA LEU A 146 21.44 7.24 -7.35
C LEU A 146 22.44 7.46 -6.20
N PHE A 147 22.24 6.74 -5.09
CA PHE A 147 23.10 6.87 -3.91
C PHE A 147 23.99 5.64 -3.75
N PRO A 148 25.32 5.81 -3.61
CA PRO A 148 26.25 4.71 -3.37
C PRO A 148 25.93 4.03 -2.02
N GLU A 149 26.37 2.78 -1.86
CA GLU A 149 26.24 2.05 -0.59
C GLU A 149 26.90 2.81 0.56
N GLY A 150 26.30 2.72 1.74
CA GLY A 150 26.74 3.42 2.93
C GLY A 150 25.77 4.49 3.42
N ALA A 151 26.26 5.44 4.21
CA ALA A 151 25.46 6.43 4.93
C ALA A 151 24.53 7.27 4.02
N ALA A 152 24.97 7.60 2.80
CA ALA A 152 24.18 8.40 1.87
C ALA A 152 22.90 7.65 1.42
N ARG A 153 23.00 6.35 1.08
CA ARG A 153 21.85 5.51 0.71
C ARG A 153 20.92 5.31 1.91
N ILE A 154 21.46 5.07 3.10
CA ILE A 154 20.68 4.90 4.32
C ILE A 154 19.86 6.15 4.62
N ARG A 155 20.47 7.34 4.55
CA ARG A 155 19.77 8.63 4.73
C ARG A 155 18.67 8.85 3.69
N ALA A 156 18.93 8.54 2.43
CA ALA A 156 17.94 8.68 1.36
C ALA A 156 16.73 7.74 1.55
N ILE A 157 16.97 6.48 1.94
CA ILE A 157 15.90 5.51 2.27
C ILE A 157 15.14 5.95 3.52
N ALA A 158 15.83 6.44 4.56
CA ALA A 158 15.19 6.96 5.75
C ALA A 158 14.25 8.13 5.45
N LEU A 159 14.68 9.09 4.61
CA LEU A 159 13.84 10.19 4.15
C LEU A 159 12.64 9.69 3.34
N PHE A 160 12.83 8.73 2.44
CA PHE A 160 11.75 8.11 1.67
C PHE A 160 10.69 7.48 2.57
N THR A 161 11.13 6.74 3.59
CA THR A 161 10.24 6.11 4.58
C THR A 161 9.52 7.16 5.44
N THR A 162 10.24 8.22 5.85
CA THR A 162 9.68 9.33 6.63
C THR A 162 8.59 10.06 5.83
N VAL A 163 8.87 10.38 4.55
CA VAL A 163 7.90 11.02 3.66
C VAL A 163 6.68 10.12 3.43
N SER A 164 6.88 8.80 3.30
CA SER A 164 5.77 7.85 3.18
C SER A 164 4.89 7.86 4.44
N ALA A 165 5.48 7.86 5.62
CA ALA A 165 4.73 7.90 6.87
C ALA A 165 4.01 9.24 7.08
N ALA A 166 4.71 10.37 6.84
CA ALA A 166 4.15 11.71 6.96
C ALA A 166 3.05 11.97 5.90
N GLY A 167 3.21 11.42 4.68
CA GLY A 167 2.26 11.56 3.60
C GLY A 167 0.87 11.06 3.96
N GLY A 168 0.79 9.98 4.73
CA GLY A 168 -0.47 9.45 5.25
C GLY A 168 -1.21 10.47 6.16
N ALA A 169 -0.50 11.06 7.11
CA ALA A 169 -1.05 12.07 8.01
C ALA A 169 -1.41 13.37 7.27
N ILE A 170 -0.50 13.85 6.41
CA ILE A 170 -0.71 15.05 5.58
C ILE A 170 -1.94 14.85 4.68
N GLY A 171 -2.09 13.67 4.06
CA GLY A 171 -3.21 13.37 3.18
C GLY A 171 -4.57 13.46 3.87
N LEU A 172 -4.69 13.01 5.11
CA LEU A 172 -5.93 13.10 5.89
C LEU A 172 -6.31 14.55 6.17
N VAL A 173 -5.36 15.38 6.61
CA VAL A 173 -5.61 16.80 6.89
C VAL A 173 -5.86 17.58 5.60
N ALA A 174 -5.00 17.38 4.58
CA ALA A 174 -5.16 18.04 3.29
C ALA A 174 -6.49 17.64 2.60
N GLY A 175 -6.90 16.38 2.75
CA GLY A 175 -8.19 15.89 2.25
C GLY A 175 -9.35 16.62 2.89
N GLY A 176 -9.30 16.78 4.20
CA GLY A 176 -10.29 17.58 4.94
C GLY A 176 -10.31 19.03 4.50
N MET A 177 -9.16 19.69 4.46
CA MET A 177 -9.04 21.09 4.03
C MET A 177 -9.56 21.30 2.60
N LEU A 178 -9.09 20.51 1.65
CA LEU A 178 -9.49 20.66 0.25
C LEU A 178 -10.97 20.38 0.06
N THR A 179 -11.51 19.34 0.71
CA THR A 179 -12.93 18.99 0.62
C THR A 179 -13.82 20.08 1.19
N GLU A 180 -13.44 20.66 2.34
CA GLU A 180 -14.23 21.68 3.02
C GLU A 180 -14.17 23.04 2.34
N TRP A 181 -12.97 23.49 1.87
CA TRP A 181 -12.79 24.86 1.39
C TRP A 181 -13.03 25.04 -0.10
N VAL A 182 -12.67 24.03 -0.92
CA VAL A 182 -12.72 24.14 -2.39
C VAL A 182 -13.48 23.00 -3.06
N GLY A 183 -13.86 21.98 -2.28
CA GLY A 183 -14.64 20.83 -2.75
C GLY A 183 -13.81 19.57 -3.06
N TRP A 184 -14.47 18.42 -3.00
CA TRP A 184 -13.84 17.11 -3.11
C TRP A 184 -13.02 16.89 -4.41
N ARG A 185 -13.38 17.57 -5.49
CA ARG A 185 -12.68 17.45 -6.78
C ARG A 185 -11.21 17.86 -6.68
N TRP A 186 -10.88 18.79 -5.81
CA TRP A 186 -9.51 19.25 -5.57
C TRP A 186 -8.63 18.19 -4.91
N VAL A 187 -9.23 17.20 -4.27
CA VAL A 187 -8.52 16.02 -3.78
C VAL A 187 -7.84 15.26 -4.92
N MET A 188 -8.48 15.26 -6.11
CA MET A 188 -7.88 14.72 -7.33
C MET A 188 -6.94 15.73 -8.00
N PHE A 189 -7.38 16.98 -8.19
CA PHE A 189 -6.62 17.99 -8.92
C PHE A 189 -5.25 18.31 -8.30
N VAL A 190 -5.08 18.18 -6.99
CA VAL A 190 -3.79 18.46 -6.31
C VAL A 190 -2.63 17.63 -6.86
N ASN A 191 -2.90 16.44 -7.37
CA ASN A 191 -1.88 15.57 -7.96
C ASN A 191 -1.37 16.08 -9.33
N VAL A 192 -2.17 16.88 -10.04
CA VAL A 192 -1.84 17.35 -11.40
C VAL A 192 -0.62 18.27 -11.41
N PRO A 193 -0.60 19.38 -10.65
CA PRO A 193 0.59 20.25 -10.62
C PRO A 193 1.80 19.54 -10.03
N ILE A 194 1.64 18.71 -9.00
CA ILE A 194 2.75 17.95 -8.41
C ILE A 194 3.36 17.01 -9.44
N GLY A 195 2.53 16.22 -10.13
CA GLY A 195 3.01 15.26 -11.11
C GLY A 195 3.61 15.92 -12.36
N LEU A 196 3.08 17.07 -12.78
CA LEU A 196 3.68 17.85 -13.86
C LEU A 196 5.10 18.30 -13.49
N VAL A 197 5.28 18.92 -12.33
CA VAL A 197 6.59 19.37 -11.85
C VAL A 197 7.55 18.19 -11.69
N VAL A 198 7.12 17.11 -11.05
CA VAL A 198 7.91 15.88 -10.87
C VAL A 198 8.33 15.31 -12.22
N SER A 199 7.42 15.20 -13.19
CA SER A 199 7.72 14.61 -14.51
C SER A 199 8.71 15.45 -15.31
N LEU A 200 8.59 16.77 -15.24
CA LEU A 200 9.51 17.70 -15.93
C LEU A 200 10.90 17.69 -15.30
N LEU A 201 10.99 17.73 -13.98
CA LEU A 201 12.25 17.69 -13.25
C LEU A 201 12.93 16.32 -13.36
N ALA A 202 12.19 15.22 -13.29
CA ALA A 202 12.73 13.88 -13.40
C ALA A 202 13.49 13.65 -14.72
N ARG A 203 13.02 14.24 -15.83
CA ARG A 203 13.69 14.16 -17.14
C ARG A 203 15.09 14.78 -17.11
N LYS A 204 15.31 15.81 -16.29
CA LYS A 204 16.56 16.57 -16.18
C LYS A 204 17.43 16.10 -15.02
N ALA A 205 16.82 15.69 -13.92
CA ALA A 205 17.50 15.36 -12.67
C ALA A 205 17.95 13.88 -12.60
N ILE A 206 17.20 12.95 -13.21
CA ILE A 206 17.44 11.53 -13.06
C ILE A 206 18.08 10.97 -14.34
N ALA A 207 19.20 10.26 -14.21
CA ALA A 207 19.80 9.53 -15.31
C ALA A 207 19.01 8.22 -15.58
N GLU A 208 19.00 7.76 -16.84
CA GLU A 208 18.41 6.47 -17.16
C GLU A 208 19.31 5.33 -16.67
N THR A 209 18.67 4.26 -16.18
CA THR A 209 19.38 3.06 -15.74
C THR A 209 19.60 2.09 -16.90
N PRO A 210 20.66 1.27 -16.86
CA PRO A 210 20.85 0.21 -17.84
C PRO A 210 19.65 -0.76 -17.82
N VAL A 211 19.20 -1.13 -19.02
CA VAL A 211 18.08 -2.04 -19.21
C VAL A 211 18.58 -3.49 -19.05
N ARG A 212 17.87 -4.30 -18.29
CA ARG A 212 18.15 -5.73 -18.14
C ARG A 212 17.34 -6.53 -19.16
N ARG A 213 17.90 -7.62 -19.67
CA ARG A 213 17.16 -8.57 -20.50
C ARG A 213 16.32 -9.48 -19.60
N GLY A 214 15.09 -9.78 -20.01
CA GLY A 214 14.19 -10.65 -19.28
C GLY A 214 12.78 -10.66 -19.89
N HIS A 215 11.84 -11.37 -19.29
CA HIS A 215 10.48 -11.53 -19.78
C HIS A 215 9.46 -10.92 -18.80
N PHE A 216 8.33 -10.50 -19.37
CA PHE A 216 7.16 -10.09 -18.58
C PHE A 216 6.26 -11.30 -18.33
N ASP A 217 5.92 -11.55 -17.10
CA ASP A 217 4.78 -12.40 -16.76
C ASP A 217 3.49 -11.58 -16.75
N ALA A 218 3.07 -11.16 -17.95
CA ALA A 218 1.81 -10.43 -18.11
C ALA A 218 0.59 -11.32 -17.78
N ALA A 219 0.69 -12.63 -18.02
CA ALA A 219 -0.39 -13.57 -17.74
C ALA A 219 -0.63 -13.68 -16.24
N GLY A 220 0.41 -13.87 -15.42
CA GLY A 220 0.30 -13.87 -13.96
C GLY A 220 -0.23 -12.56 -13.40
N ALA A 221 0.29 -11.41 -13.86
CA ALA A 221 -0.17 -10.10 -13.40
C ALA A 221 -1.65 -9.83 -13.77
N LEU A 222 -2.07 -10.15 -14.98
CA LEU A 222 -3.46 -9.93 -15.41
C LEU A 222 -4.43 -10.89 -14.72
N THR A 223 -4.10 -12.17 -14.65
CA THR A 223 -4.99 -13.18 -14.02
C THR A 223 -5.14 -12.94 -12.53
N SER A 224 -4.06 -12.56 -11.82
CA SER A 224 -4.16 -12.18 -10.40
C SER A 224 -4.99 -10.92 -10.18
N THR A 225 -4.74 -9.86 -10.95
CA THR A 225 -5.46 -8.58 -10.81
C THR A 225 -6.94 -8.74 -11.14
N LEU A 226 -7.27 -9.37 -12.27
CA LEU A 226 -8.66 -9.59 -12.69
C LEU A 226 -9.37 -10.58 -11.76
N GLY A 227 -8.68 -11.64 -11.30
CA GLY A 227 -9.22 -12.60 -10.36
C GLY A 227 -9.57 -11.96 -9.01
N MET A 228 -8.68 -11.12 -8.47
CA MET A 228 -8.94 -10.36 -7.26
C MET A 228 -10.04 -9.31 -7.45
N THR A 229 -10.08 -8.64 -8.60
CA THR A 229 -11.15 -7.69 -8.94
C THR A 229 -12.51 -8.41 -9.01
N GLY A 230 -12.57 -9.57 -9.64
CA GLY A 230 -13.78 -10.41 -9.70
C GLY A 230 -14.23 -10.87 -8.32
N LEU A 231 -13.28 -11.24 -7.43
CA LEU A 231 -13.59 -11.62 -6.05
C LEU A 231 -14.20 -10.45 -5.27
N VAL A 232 -13.58 -9.28 -5.35
CA VAL A 232 -14.10 -8.06 -4.69
C VAL A 232 -15.45 -7.67 -5.27
N LEU A 233 -15.62 -7.73 -6.60
CA LEU A 233 -16.89 -7.47 -7.25
C LEU A 233 -17.99 -8.41 -6.74
N GLY A 234 -17.71 -9.71 -6.70
CA GLY A 234 -18.66 -10.71 -6.20
C GLY A 234 -19.05 -10.45 -4.75
N LEU A 235 -18.11 -10.10 -3.89
CA LEU A 235 -18.40 -9.78 -2.48
C LEU A 235 -19.24 -8.51 -2.33
N VAL A 236 -18.88 -7.42 -3.02
CA VAL A 236 -19.64 -6.15 -2.97
C VAL A 236 -21.05 -6.36 -3.55
N GLN A 237 -21.17 -7.10 -4.65
CA GLN A 237 -22.46 -7.39 -5.27
C GLN A 237 -23.34 -8.31 -4.41
N ALA A 238 -22.74 -9.23 -3.66
CA ALA A 238 -23.47 -10.03 -2.67
C ALA A 238 -24.15 -9.16 -1.59
N GLY A 239 -23.46 -8.07 -1.20
CA GLY A 239 -24.01 -7.09 -0.26
C GLY A 239 -25.14 -6.23 -0.85
N SER A 240 -25.20 -6.03 -2.18
CA SER A 240 -26.21 -5.20 -2.85
C SER A 240 -27.41 -6.02 -3.33
N ASP A 241 -27.15 -7.10 -4.07
CA ASP A 241 -28.16 -7.86 -4.83
C ASP A 241 -28.37 -9.28 -4.26
N GLY A 242 -27.63 -9.62 -3.21
CA GLY A 242 -27.70 -10.92 -2.54
C GLY A 242 -26.77 -11.99 -3.15
N TRP A 243 -26.56 -13.05 -2.39
CA TRP A 243 -25.65 -14.16 -2.75
C TRP A 243 -26.13 -15.00 -3.95
N ALA A 244 -27.44 -15.03 -4.21
CA ALA A 244 -28.04 -15.79 -5.30
C ALA A 244 -28.10 -15.01 -6.64
N SER A 245 -27.67 -13.75 -6.66
CA SER A 245 -27.64 -12.93 -7.88
C SER A 245 -26.73 -13.56 -8.94
N PRO A 246 -27.16 -13.61 -10.22
CA PRO A 246 -26.31 -14.12 -11.31
C PRO A 246 -24.98 -13.36 -11.43
N ILE A 247 -24.98 -12.05 -11.17
CA ILE A 247 -23.76 -11.22 -11.21
C ILE A 247 -22.83 -11.62 -10.08
N THR A 248 -23.34 -11.83 -8.87
CA THR A 248 -22.55 -12.31 -7.71
C THR A 248 -21.89 -13.65 -8.02
N ILE A 249 -22.69 -14.64 -8.42
CA ILE A 249 -22.20 -15.99 -8.73
C ILE A 249 -21.21 -15.95 -9.89
N GLY A 250 -21.54 -15.27 -10.97
CA GLY A 250 -20.68 -15.13 -12.16
C GLY A 250 -19.34 -14.48 -11.82
N SER A 251 -19.34 -13.44 -10.99
CA SER A 251 -18.12 -12.76 -10.55
C SER A 251 -17.25 -13.67 -9.67
N LEU A 252 -17.84 -14.40 -8.72
CA LEU A 252 -17.11 -15.31 -7.84
C LEU A 252 -16.54 -16.53 -8.60
N VAL A 253 -17.31 -17.09 -9.54
CA VAL A 253 -16.83 -18.19 -10.41
C VAL A 253 -15.69 -17.70 -11.30
N SER A 254 -15.85 -16.53 -11.95
CA SER A 254 -14.81 -15.94 -12.77
C SER A 254 -13.52 -15.66 -11.95
N ALA A 255 -13.69 -15.17 -10.71
CA ALA A 255 -12.58 -14.96 -9.79
C ALA A 255 -11.85 -16.27 -9.48
N ALA A 256 -12.60 -17.34 -9.14
CA ALA A 256 -12.00 -18.65 -8.86
C ALA A 256 -11.23 -19.21 -10.06
N VAL A 257 -11.79 -19.10 -11.26
CA VAL A 257 -11.14 -19.55 -12.51
C VAL A 257 -9.87 -18.73 -12.79
N LEU A 258 -9.94 -17.42 -12.66
CA LEU A 258 -8.79 -16.53 -12.93
C LEU A 258 -7.67 -16.71 -11.88
N LEU A 259 -8.01 -16.90 -10.61
CA LEU A 259 -7.02 -17.18 -9.57
C LEU A 259 -6.40 -18.58 -9.72
N ALA A 260 -7.17 -19.57 -10.16
CA ALA A 260 -6.62 -20.88 -10.51
C ALA A 260 -5.68 -20.76 -11.75
N ALA A 261 -6.07 -19.99 -12.76
CA ALA A 261 -5.23 -19.71 -13.92
C ALA A 261 -3.96 -18.95 -13.53
N PHE A 262 -4.05 -18.01 -12.58
CA PHE A 262 -2.88 -17.34 -11.98
C PHE A 262 -1.90 -18.34 -11.38
N VAL A 263 -2.36 -19.23 -10.52
CA VAL A 263 -1.50 -20.27 -9.91
C VAL A 263 -0.86 -21.16 -10.98
N ALA A 264 -1.62 -21.53 -12.01
CA ALA A 264 -1.09 -22.34 -13.12
C ALA A 264 -0.07 -21.57 -13.99
N ALA A 265 -0.26 -20.26 -14.19
CA ALA A 265 0.68 -19.39 -14.89
C ALA A 265 2.00 -19.25 -14.10
N GLU A 266 1.92 -18.96 -12.79
CA GLU A 266 3.08 -18.84 -11.89
C GLU A 266 3.94 -20.12 -11.85
N GLN A 267 3.29 -21.30 -11.88
CA GLN A 267 4.01 -22.59 -11.92
C GLN A 267 4.78 -22.83 -13.20
N ARG A 268 4.38 -22.18 -14.31
CA ARG A 268 4.97 -22.36 -15.64
C ARG A 268 5.87 -21.21 -16.05
N ALA A 269 5.77 -20.06 -15.39
CA ALA A 269 6.53 -18.86 -15.69
C ALA A 269 8.02 -19.08 -15.39
N THR A 270 8.90 -18.68 -16.32
CA THR A 270 10.35 -18.68 -16.11
C THR A 270 10.77 -17.58 -15.12
N GLU A 271 10.06 -16.47 -15.10
CA GLU A 271 10.26 -15.35 -14.20
C GLU A 271 8.90 -14.95 -13.60
N PRO A 272 8.39 -15.72 -12.59
CA PRO A 272 7.06 -15.52 -12.04
C PRO A 272 6.93 -14.16 -11.33
N VAL A 273 5.73 -13.56 -11.39
CA VAL A 273 5.39 -12.33 -10.65
C VAL A 273 5.45 -12.58 -9.15
N LEU A 274 4.95 -13.74 -8.71
CA LEU A 274 4.96 -14.18 -7.32
C LEU A 274 5.53 -15.60 -7.23
N PRO A 275 6.82 -15.80 -6.98
CA PRO A 275 7.38 -17.13 -6.78
C PRO A 275 6.65 -17.85 -5.64
N LEU A 276 5.81 -18.86 -5.98
CA LEU A 276 4.97 -19.57 -5.00
C LEU A 276 5.78 -20.22 -3.88
N ARG A 277 7.07 -20.53 -4.14
CA ARG A 277 8.02 -21.02 -3.12
C ARG A 277 8.18 -20.06 -1.93
N LEU A 278 7.92 -18.76 -2.10
CA LEU A 278 7.93 -17.80 -1.00
C LEU A 278 6.80 -18.06 0.00
N LEU A 279 5.70 -18.66 -0.43
CA LEU A 279 4.55 -19.01 0.41
C LEU A 279 4.66 -20.40 1.04
N THR A 280 5.62 -21.24 0.63
CA THR A 280 5.77 -22.61 1.19
C THR A 280 6.34 -22.60 2.61
N HIS A 281 7.05 -21.54 3.01
CA HIS A 281 7.59 -21.44 4.37
C HIS A 281 6.51 -20.96 5.34
N PRO A 282 6.12 -21.76 6.36
CA PRO A 282 4.96 -21.48 7.21
C PRO A 282 5.02 -20.09 7.89
N THR A 283 6.20 -19.69 8.39
CA THR A 283 6.37 -18.40 9.06
C THR A 283 6.17 -17.22 8.11
N ARG A 284 6.68 -17.31 6.87
CA ARG A 284 6.49 -16.25 5.86
C ARG A 284 5.02 -16.15 5.42
N ALA A 285 4.41 -17.30 5.12
CA ALA A 285 2.99 -17.34 4.75
C ALA A 285 2.10 -16.78 5.86
N ALA A 286 2.33 -17.19 7.12
CA ALA A 286 1.60 -16.70 8.28
C ALA A 286 1.79 -15.19 8.51
N ALA A 287 3.01 -14.67 8.36
CA ALA A 287 3.29 -13.25 8.52
C ALA A 287 2.58 -12.40 7.46
N ASN A 288 2.58 -12.82 6.18
CA ASN A 288 1.89 -12.12 5.11
C ASN A 288 0.35 -12.24 5.23
N ALA A 289 -0.18 -13.41 5.62
CA ALA A 289 -1.62 -13.59 5.87
C ALA A 289 -2.09 -12.72 7.05
N ALA A 290 -1.36 -12.74 8.17
CA ALA A 290 -1.68 -11.90 9.34
C ALA A 290 -1.62 -10.40 8.99
N ARG A 291 -0.64 -9.99 8.20
CA ARG A 291 -0.56 -8.62 7.67
C ARG A 291 -1.82 -8.27 6.88
N GLY A 292 -2.21 -9.07 5.90
CA GLY A 292 -3.43 -8.84 5.12
C GLY A 292 -4.66 -8.68 6.00
N LEU A 293 -4.83 -9.54 7.00
CA LEU A 293 -5.97 -9.52 7.94
C LEU A 293 -5.98 -8.27 8.84
N VAL A 294 -4.83 -7.82 9.33
CA VAL A 294 -4.73 -6.55 10.10
C VAL A 294 -5.07 -5.36 9.22
N TYR A 295 -4.55 -5.35 7.98
CA TYR A 295 -4.84 -4.27 7.04
C TYR A 295 -6.30 -4.26 6.56
N SER A 296 -6.97 -5.43 6.52
CA SER A 296 -8.42 -5.52 6.29
C SER A 296 -9.21 -4.70 7.31
N GLY A 297 -8.91 -4.88 8.60
CA GLY A 297 -9.52 -4.09 9.67
C GLY A 297 -9.16 -2.60 9.61
N MET A 298 -7.90 -2.28 9.30
CA MET A 298 -7.40 -0.92 9.23
C MET A 298 -8.05 -0.11 8.11
N TYR A 299 -8.12 -0.65 6.88
CA TYR A 299 -8.76 0.03 5.74
C TYR A 299 -10.28 0.17 5.96
N GLY A 300 -10.93 -0.88 6.52
CA GLY A 300 -12.32 -0.79 6.93
C GLY A 300 -12.55 0.30 7.98
N MET A 301 -11.64 0.45 8.95
CA MET A 301 -11.71 1.49 9.94
C MET A 301 -11.66 2.88 9.31
N PHE A 302 -10.75 3.14 8.37
CA PHE A 302 -10.72 4.41 7.64
C PHE A 302 -12.01 4.66 6.87
N PHE A 303 -12.51 3.66 6.17
CA PHE A 303 -13.72 3.77 5.35
C PHE A 303 -14.96 4.11 6.19
N PHE A 304 -15.24 3.31 7.22
CA PHE A 304 -16.46 3.48 8.02
C PHE A 304 -16.37 4.62 9.02
N LEU A 305 -15.20 4.85 9.62
CA LEU A 305 -15.04 5.92 10.60
C LEU A 305 -15.13 7.31 9.96
N SER A 306 -14.71 7.45 8.68
CA SER A 306 -14.92 8.70 7.94
C SER A 306 -16.40 9.04 7.79
N GLN A 307 -17.22 8.03 7.44
CA GLN A 307 -18.68 8.20 7.34
C GLN A 307 -19.31 8.42 8.71
N PHE A 308 -18.89 7.68 9.75
CA PHE A 308 -19.37 7.87 11.11
C PHE A 308 -19.16 9.31 11.63
N LEU A 309 -17.93 9.82 11.47
CA LEU A 309 -17.60 11.16 11.93
C LEU A 309 -18.36 12.26 11.19
N GLN A 310 -18.52 12.13 9.87
CA GLN A 310 -19.15 13.16 9.04
C GLN A 310 -20.67 13.05 9.01
N GLU A 311 -21.21 11.84 8.77
CA GLU A 311 -22.66 11.64 8.54
C GLU A 311 -23.44 11.46 9.85
N ILE A 312 -22.83 10.80 10.86
CA ILE A 312 -23.54 10.53 12.14
C ILE A 312 -23.20 11.58 13.19
N GLN A 313 -21.93 11.93 13.34
CA GLN A 313 -21.51 12.94 14.33
C GLN A 313 -21.50 14.38 13.79
N GLY A 314 -21.72 14.58 12.48
CA GLY A 314 -21.80 15.92 11.87
C GLY A 314 -20.48 16.68 11.87
N TYR A 315 -19.33 15.99 11.86
CA TYR A 315 -18.03 16.67 11.77
C TYR A 315 -17.83 17.22 10.35
N SER A 316 -17.24 18.41 10.27
CA SER A 316 -16.76 18.91 8.99
C SER A 316 -15.64 18.02 8.44
N PRO A 317 -15.38 18.01 7.12
CA PRO A 317 -14.29 17.24 6.52
C PRO A 317 -12.94 17.51 7.17
N LEU A 318 -12.61 18.76 7.46
CA LEU A 318 -11.35 19.12 8.12
C LEU A 318 -11.29 18.54 9.54
N ARG A 319 -12.37 18.67 10.31
CA ARG A 319 -12.44 18.11 11.66
C ARG A 319 -12.31 16.59 11.63
N ALA A 320 -12.95 15.93 10.68
CA ALA A 320 -12.82 14.50 10.50
C ALA A 320 -11.37 14.11 10.16
N GLY A 321 -10.74 14.80 9.18
CA GLY A 321 -9.36 14.56 8.78
C GLY A 321 -8.36 14.72 9.94
N VAL A 322 -8.48 15.78 10.73
CA VAL A 322 -7.65 16.01 11.93
C VAL A 322 -7.92 14.93 12.99
N SER A 323 -9.16 14.46 13.11
CA SER A 323 -9.54 13.42 14.07
C SER A 323 -8.87 12.07 13.80
N PHE A 324 -8.39 11.81 12.59
CA PHE A 324 -7.63 10.61 12.26
C PHE A 324 -6.14 10.65 12.63
N LEU A 325 -5.58 11.84 12.94
CA LEU A 325 -4.14 12.00 13.23
C LEU A 325 -3.60 11.12 14.38
N PRO A 326 -4.35 10.76 15.42
CA PRO A 326 -3.87 9.87 16.46
C PRO A 326 -3.33 8.54 15.93
N MET A 327 -3.91 8.03 14.83
CA MET A 327 -3.50 6.76 14.27
C MET A 327 -2.08 6.81 13.64
N PRO A 328 -1.75 7.64 12.64
CA PRO A 328 -0.39 7.72 12.10
C PRO A 328 0.65 8.15 13.13
N ILE A 329 0.29 9.01 14.09
CA ILE A 329 1.17 9.39 15.19
C ILE A 329 1.49 8.16 16.05
N SER A 330 0.48 7.38 16.42
CA SER A 330 0.67 6.16 17.22
C SER A 330 1.45 5.09 16.46
N VAL A 331 1.24 4.93 15.14
CA VAL A 331 2.07 4.06 14.29
C VAL A 331 3.54 4.47 14.37
N PHE A 332 3.82 5.76 14.19
CA PHE A 332 5.19 6.27 14.23
C PHE A 332 5.85 6.05 15.60
N LEU A 333 5.19 6.48 16.68
CA LEU A 333 5.75 6.38 18.04
C LEU A 333 5.98 4.92 18.46
N SER A 334 5.02 4.04 18.19
CA SER A 334 5.13 2.62 18.53
C SER A 334 6.16 1.88 17.67
N SER A 335 6.31 2.23 16.39
CA SER A 335 7.37 1.68 15.53
C SER A 335 8.76 2.08 16.04
N GLN A 336 8.94 3.35 16.47
CA GLN A 336 10.20 3.81 17.06
C GLN A 336 10.50 3.12 18.41
N LEU A 337 9.47 3.00 19.26
CA LEU A 337 9.61 2.27 20.52
C LEU A 337 9.97 0.80 20.27
N THR A 338 9.34 0.17 19.28
CA THR A 338 9.59 -1.22 18.92
C THR A 338 11.04 -1.40 18.45
N SER A 339 11.49 -0.61 17.48
CA SER A 339 12.82 -0.75 16.89
C SER A 339 13.95 -0.43 17.89
N ARG A 340 13.74 0.52 18.82
CA ARG A 340 14.79 0.94 19.77
C ARG A 340 14.82 0.14 21.07
N VAL A 341 13.65 -0.30 21.54
CA VAL A 341 13.51 -0.88 22.89
C VAL A 341 12.94 -2.28 22.88
N LEU A 342 11.77 -2.48 22.23
CA LEU A 342 11.03 -3.73 22.38
C LEU A 342 11.71 -4.90 21.67
N VAL A 343 12.37 -4.69 20.54
CA VAL A 343 13.14 -5.73 19.81
C VAL A 343 14.25 -6.32 20.69
N ARG A 344 14.85 -5.53 21.59
CA ARG A 344 15.90 -6.01 22.52
C ARG A 344 15.33 -6.80 23.70
N ARG A 345 14.02 -6.71 23.99
CA ARG A 345 13.38 -7.32 25.17
C ARG A 345 12.43 -8.46 24.84
N LEU A 346 11.83 -8.45 23.66
CA LEU A 346 10.79 -9.38 23.25
C LEU A 346 11.17 -10.12 21.97
N ALA A 347 10.85 -11.42 21.93
CA ALA A 347 11.04 -12.20 20.71
C ALA A 347 10.10 -11.70 19.59
N PRO A 348 10.50 -11.80 18.30
CA PRO A 348 9.69 -11.34 17.17
C PRO A 348 8.25 -11.87 17.18
N LYS A 349 8.03 -13.13 17.52
CA LYS A 349 6.69 -13.72 17.67
C LYS A 349 5.86 -12.99 18.74
N GLN A 350 6.47 -12.64 19.88
CA GLN A 350 5.78 -11.91 20.95
C GLN A 350 5.39 -10.50 20.52
N LEU A 351 6.26 -9.82 19.77
CA LEU A 351 5.97 -8.50 19.20
C LEU A 351 4.80 -8.55 18.20
N MET A 352 4.76 -9.57 17.33
CA MET A 352 3.63 -9.77 16.41
C MET A 352 2.33 -9.96 17.18
N LEU A 353 2.32 -10.87 18.17
CA LEU A 353 1.13 -11.16 18.98
C LEU A 353 0.67 -9.94 19.77
N LEU A 354 1.62 -9.22 20.40
CA LEU A 354 1.34 -7.99 21.14
C LEU A 354 0.74 -6.92 20.23
N GLY A 355 1.38 -6.66 19.10
CA GLY A 355 0.93 -5.63 18.17
C GLY A 355 -0.45 -5.93 17.57
N ILE A 356 -0.66 -7.17 17.09
CA ILE A 356 -1.95 -7.58 16.54
C ILE A 356 -3.03 -7.55 17.64
N GLY A 357 -2.70 -7.99 18.87
CA GLY A 357 -3.64 -7.93 20.00
C GLY A 357 -4.07 -6.51 20.34
N ILE A 358 -3.13 -5.54 20.36
CA ILE A 358 -3.43 -4.12 20.56
C ILE A 358 -4.32 -3.58 19.43
N ALA A 359 -4.01 -3.89 18.16
CA ALA A 359 -4.82 -3.50 17.02
C ALA A 359 -6.24 -4.07 17.07
N THR A 360 -6.38 -5.34 17.49
CA THR A 360 -7.68 -5.98 17.75
C THR A 360 -8.47 -5.23 18.82
N GLY A 361 -7.81 -4.79 19.91
CA GLY A 361 -8.43 -3.97 20.96
C GLY A 361 -8.95 -2.63 20.40
N GLY A 362 -8.22 -1.99 19.48
CA GLY A 362 -8.68 -0.78 18.80
C GLY A 362 -9.95 -1.01 17.98
N LEU A 363 -10.02 -2.09 17.21
CA LEU A 363 -11.23 -2.47 16.46
C LEU A 363 -12.39 -2.88 17.37
N ALA A 364 -12.10 -3.55 18.49
CA ALA A 364 -13.11 -3.90 19.49
C ALA A 364 -13.71 -2.64 20.17
N ILE A 365 -12.91 -1.61 20.42
CA ILE A 365 -13.44 -0.31 20.90
C ILE A 365 -14.26 0.34 19.78
N ALA A 366 -13.78 0.35 18.53
CA ALA A 366 -14.54 0.91 17.41
C ALA A 366 -15.91 0.23 17.23
N SER A 367 -16.01 -1.08 17.52
CA SER A 367 -17.29 -1.81 17.47
C SER A 367 -18.27 -1.45 18.58
N GLN A 368 -17.91 -0.59 19.53
CA GLN A 368 -18.79 -0.07 20.59
C GLN A 368 -19.21 1.40 20.37
N LEU A 369 -18.78 2.00 19.26
CA LEU A 369 -19.12 3.39 18.94
C LEU A 369 -20.63 3.54 18.71
N ASN A 370 -21.23 4.57 19.28
CA ASN A 370 -22.61 4.95 19.07
C ASN A 370 -22.71 6.44 18.71
N ALA A 371 -23.90 6.89 18.31
CA ALA A 371 -24.08 8.27 17.84
C ALA A 371 -23.69 9.33 18.89
N SER A 372 -23.77 9.01 20.18
CA SER A 372 -23.40 9.90 21.29
C SER A 372 -22.01 9.65 21.85
N SER A 373 -21.22 8.75 21.25
CA SER A 373 -19.87 8.45 21.72
C SER A 373 -18.99 9.69 21.72
N PRO A 374 -18.31 10.01 22.83
CA PRO A 374 -17.39 11.14 22.86
C PRO A 374 -16.16 10.84 22.00
N TYR A 375 -15.52 11.90 21.48
CA TYR A 375 -14.34 11.76 20.63
C TYR A 375 -13.21 10.94 21.29
N VAL A 376 -13.10 10.94 22.61
CA VAL A 376 -12.09 10.16 23.33
C VAL A 376 -12.15 8.65 23.02
N THR A 377 -13.36 8.13 22.76
CA THR A 377 -13.54 6.73 22.35
C THR A 377 -13.00 6.48 20.95
N VAL A 378 -13.25 7.39 20.02
CA VAL A 378 -12.69 7.37 18.66
C VAL A 378 -11.16 7.46 18.72
N LEU A 379 -10.64 8.40 19.52
CA LEU A 379 -9.21 8.60 19.75
C LEU A 379 -8.56 7.32 20.29
N ALA A 380 -9.17 6.67 21.30
CA ALA A 380 -8.65 5.42 21.86
C ALA A 380 -8.61 4.29 20.81
N ALA A 381 -9.69 4.14 20.02
CA ALA A 381 -9.75 3.16 18.95
C ALA A 381 -8.64 3.38 17.90
N LEU A 382 -8.47 4.61 17.43
CA LEU A 382 -7.45 5.00 16.45
C LEU A 382 -6.02 4.84 17.01
N ALA A 383 -5.79 5.29 18.25
CA ALA A 383 -4.50 5.21 18.90
C ALA A 383 -4.06 3.75 19.10
N LEU A 384 -4.97 2.87 19.56
CA LEU A 384 -4.67 1.45 19.73
C LEU A 384 -4.46 0.75 18.38
N MET A 385 -5.29 1.04 17.37
CA MET A 385 -5.09 0.49 16.03
C MET A 385 -3.73 0.90 15.46
N GLY A 386 -3.37 2.17 15.60
CA GLY A 386 -2.07 2.69 15.18
C GLY A 386 -0.91 2.08 15.97
N ALA A 387 -1.00 2.04 17.28
CA ALA A 387 0.04 1.48 18.13
C ALA A 387 0.26 -0.01 17.85
N GLY A 388 -0.80 -0.78 17.72
CA GLY A 388 -0.73 -2.20 17.37
C GLY A 388 -0.11 -2.45 15.99
N SER A 389 -0.51 -1.65 15.00
CA SER A 389 0.06 -1.72 13.65
C SER A 389 1.55 -1.40 13.67
N GLY A 390 2.00 -0.36 14.38
CA GLY A 390 3.40 0.02 14.47
C GLY A 390 4.26 -1.02 15.19
N VAL A 391 3.77 -1.64 16.26
CA VAL A 391 4.47 -2.74 16.96
C VAL A 391 4.60 -3.98 16.07
N SER A 392 3.53 -4.38 15.38
CA SER A 392 3.52 -5.59 14.56
C SER A 392 4.24 -5.41 13.22
N PHE A 393 4.26 -4.20 12.64
CA PHE A 393 4.81 -3.92 11.31
C PHE A 393 6.27 -4.38 11.15
N VAL A 394 7.14 -4.00 12.10
CA VAL A 394 8.58 -4.34 12.07
C VAL A 394 8.76 -5.86 12.08
N SER A 395 8.12 -6.53 13.04
CA SER A 395 8.26 -7.98 13.23
C SER A 395 7.63 -8.80 12.10
N LEU A 396 6.47 -8.39 11.58
CA LEU A 396 5.84 -9.02 10.42
C LEU A 396 6.71 -8.86 9.16
N THR A 397 7.33 -7.69 8.96
CA THR A 397 8.23 -7.44 7.83
C THR A 397 9.46 -8.33 7.92
N THR A 398 10.11 -8.38 9.09
CA THR A 398 11.28 -9.23 9.32
C THR A 398 10.95 -10.72 9.10
N ALA A 399 9.79 -11.19 9.57
CA ALA A 399 9.36 -12.57 9.37
C ALA A 399 9.02 -12.89 7.91
N SER A 400 8.46 -11.95 7.18
CA SER A 400 8.16 -12.10 5.75
C SER A 400 9.42 -12.21 4.89
N LEU A 401 10.55 -11.64 5.37
CA LEU A 401 11.85 -11.66 4.68
C LEU A 401 12.81 -12.71 5.24
N ALA A 402 12.42 -13.45 6.30
CA ALA A 402 13.30 -14.42 6.95
C ALA A 402 13.69 -15.56 6.00
N GLY A 403 15.00 -15.80 5.85
CA GLY A 403 15.56 -16.86 5.01
C GLY A 403 15.24 -16.71 3.51
N VAL A 404 15.05 -15.48 3.03
CA VAL A 404 14.89 -15.16 1.62
C VAL A 404 16.28 -14.89 1.03
N ASP A 405 16.60 -15.56 -0.08
CA ASP A 405 17.83 -15.32 -0.82
C ASP A 405 17.84 -13.91 -1.43
N SER A 406 19.04 -13.37 -1.68
CA SER A 406 19.22 -12.04 -2.26
C SER A 406 18.46 -11.84 -3.59
N ASP A 407 18.41 -12.89 -4.40
CA ASP A 407 17.74 -12.89 -5.71
C ASP A 407 16.20 -12.78 -5.59
N ASP A 408 15.63 -13.30 -4.51
CA ASP A 408 14.20 -13.27 -4.21
C ASP A 408 13.77 -12.08 -3.34
N ALA A 409 14.70 -11.27 -2.83
CA ALA A 409 14.41 -10.18 -1.90
C ALA A 409 13.41 -9.16 -2.49
N GLY A 410 13.48 -8.89 -3.79
CA GLY A 410 12.54 -8.04 -4.50
C GLY A 410 11.12 -8.61 -4.53
N ALA A 411 10.98 -9.89 -4.89
CA ALA A 411 9.68 -10.57 -4.92
C ALA A 411 9.06 -10.70 -3.52
N ALA A 412 9.88 -11.01 -2.49
CA ALA A 412 9.42 -11.08 -1.11
C ALA A 412 8.94 -9.71 -0.58
N SER A 413 9.65 -8.62 -0.91
CA SER A 413 9.21 -7.26 -0.58
C SER A 413 7.93 -6.87 -1.33
N GLY A 414 7.81 -7.28 -2.59
CA GLY A 414 6.59 -7.14 -3.36
C GLY A 414 5.40 -7.87 -2.73
N LEU A 415 5.61 -9.12 -2.28
CA LEU A 415 4.59 -9.92 -1.59
C LEU A 415 4.07 -9.23 -0.31
N ILE A 416 4.93 -8.56 0.44
CA ILE A 416 4.54 -7.77 1.62
C ILE A 416 3.53 -6.69 1.22
N ASN A 417 3.84 -5.92 0.18
CA ASN A 417 2.95 -4.85 -0.30
C ASN A 417 1.65 -5.41 -0.90
N VAL A 418 1.73 -6.47 -1.70
CA VAL A 418 0.57 -7.15 -2.28
C VAL A 418 -0.36 -7.67 -1.17
N SER A 419 0.18 -8.35 -0.15
CA SER A 419 -0.60 -8.85 0.99
C SER A 419 -1.33 -7.71 1.71
N GLN A 420 -0.70 -6.56 1.85
CA GLN A 420 -1.25 -5.35 2.44
C GLN A 420 -2.41 -4.79 1.62
N GLN A 421 -2.20 -4.63 0.32
CA GLN A 421 -3.19 -4.03 -0.59
C GLN A 421 -4.37 -4.96 -0.83
N LEU A 422 -4.11 -6.23 -1.12
CA LEU A 422 -5.18 -7.22 -1.32
C LEU A 422 -5.97 -7.46 -0.04
N GLY A 423 -5.28 -7.55 1.12
CA GLY A 423 -5.94 -7.63 2.42
C GLY A 423 -6.86 -6.42 2.65
N GLY A 424 -6.37 -5.21 2.37
CA GLY A 424 -7.17 -3.98 2.46
C GLY A 424 -8.41 -4.01 1.56
N ALA A 425 -8.25 -4.33 0.27
CA ALA A 425 -9.36 -4.37 -0.68
C ALA A 425 -10.42 -5.42 -0.31
N LEU A 426 -9.98 -6.65 -0.01
CA LEU A 426 -10.88 -7.73 0.43
C LEU A 426 -11.57 -7.39 1.75
N GLY A 427 -10.80 -6.81 2.70
CA GLY A 427 -11.34 -6.38 3.98
C GLY A 427 -12.48 -5.38 3.81
N VAL A 428 -12.24 -4.31 3.07
CA VAL A 428 -13.29 -3.31 2.79
C VAL A 428 -14.49 -3.94 2.10
N ALA A 429 -14.28 -4.82 1.10
CA ALA A 429 -15.39 -5.48 0.40
C ALA A 429 -16.25 -6.34 1.35
N VAL A 430 -15.62 -7.19 2.17
CA VAL A 430 -16.34 -8.03 3.15
C VAL A 430 -17.06 -7.17 4.19
N LEU A 431 -16.38 -6.15 4.74
CA LEU A 431 -16.96 -5.30 5.77
C LEU A 431 -18.13 -4.48 5.23
N VAL A 432 -18.06 -3.99 3.99
CA VAL A 432 -19.16 -3.28 3.31
C VAL A 432 -20.35 -4.22 3.05
N THR A 433 -20.11 -5.47 2.64
CA THR A 433 -21.14 -6.49 2.47
C THR A 433 -21.86 -6.80 3.79
N VAL A 434 -21.08 -6.99 4.84
CA VAL A 434 -21.60 -7.25 6.19
C VAL A 434 -22.40 -6.05 6.71
N PHE A 435 -21.89 -4.85 6.52
CA PHE A 435 -22.59 -3.60 6.87
C PHE A 435 -23.91 -3.47 6.12
N ALA A 436 -23.91 -3.66 4.80
CA ALA A 436 -25.13 -3.57 3.98
C ALA A 436 -26.19 -4.58 4.42
N THR A 437 -25.79 -5.82 4.71
CA THR A 437 -26.69 -6.85 5.22
C THR A 437 -27.26 -6.49 6.59
N ALA A 438 -26.44 -5.97 7.51
CA ALA A 438 -26.85 -5.58 8.85
C ALA A 438 -27.76 -4.34 8.88
N THR A 439 -27.64 -3.48 7.86
CA THR A 439 -28.45 -2.24 7.75
C THR A 439 -29.66 -2.40 6.85
N HIS A 440 -29.96 -3.62 6.39
CA HIS A 440 -31.06 -3.87 5.43
C HIS A 440 -31.04 -2.91 4.23
N HIS A 441 -29.84 -2.61 3.72
CA HIS A 441 -29.58 -1.70 2.58
C HIS A 441 -30.01 -0.24 2.79
N LEU A 442 -30.12 0.23 4.04
CA LEU A 442 -30.29 1.66 4.28
C LEU A 442 -29.11 2.46 3.75
N THR A 443 -29.41 3.54 3.04
CA THR A 443 -28.39 4.42 2.46
C THR A 443 -28.07 5.55 3.43
N ILE A 444 -26.81 5.75 3.75
CA ILE A 444 -26.33 6.93 4.49
C ILE A 444 -26.47 8.14 3.55
N GLY A 445 -27.03 9.26 4.02
CA GLY A 445 -27.10 10.51 3.26
C GLY A 445 -28.50 11.06 2.96
N ALA A 446 -29.60 10.38 3.34
CA ALA A 446 -30.93 10.95 3.41
C ALA A 446 -31.15 11.58 4.81
N HIS A 447 -32.16 12.43 4.97
CA HIS A 447 -32.54 12.97 6.29
C HIS A 447 -32.71 11.82 7.31
N LEU A 448 -31.65 11.63 8.14
CA LEU A 448 -31.58 10.54 9.10
C LEU A 448 -32.46 10.85 10.28
N ASP A 449 -33.56 10.13 10.45
CA ASP A 449 -34.27 10.09 11.71
C ASP A 449 -33.50 9.25 12.74
N ARG A 450 -33.92 9.30 14.01
CA ARG A 450 -33.23 8.57 15.08
C ARG A 450 -33.22 7.05 14.87
N ALA A 451 -34.23 6.51 14.18
CA ALA A 451 -34.32 5.09 13.92
C ALA A 451 -33.28 4.66 12.87
N ALA A 452 -33.15 5.44 11.77
CA ALA A 452 -32.13 5.22 10.74
C ALA A 452 -30.72 5.31 11.30
N VAL A 453 -30.42 6.30 12.16
CA VAL A 453 -29.12 6.40 12.85
C VAL A 453 -28.84 5.16 13.69
N GLY A 454 -29.85 4.62 14.40
CA GLY A 454 -29.70 3.39 15.18
C GLY A 454 -29.32 2.18 14.33
N VAL A 455 -29.94 2.01 13.16
CA VAL A 455 -29.64 0.92 12.21
C VAL A 455 -28.23 1.07 11.63
N LEU A 456 -27.83 2.29 11.25
CA LEU A 456 -26.49 2.56 10.75
C LEU A 456 -25.41 2.28 11.80
N VAL A 457 -25.62 2.69 13.04
CA VAL A 457 -24.72 2.40 14.17
C VAL A 457 -24.62 0.89 14.40
N HIS A 458 -25.75 0.14 14.33
CA HIS A 458 -25.72 -1.32 14.40
C HIS A 458 -24.87 -1.93 13.28
N GLY A 459 -25.02 -1.48 12.04
CA GLY A 459 -24.18 -1.90 10.92
C GLY A 459 -22.69 -1.65 11.16
N LEU A 460 -22.33 -0.50 11.74
CA LEU A 460 -20.96 -0.16 12.12
C LEU A 460 -20.41 -1.11 13.21
N HIS A 461 -21.21 -1.43 14.23
CA HIS A 461 -20.84 -2.39 15.27
C HIS A 461 -20.47 -3.76 14.66
N VAL A 462 -21.34 -4.26 13.76
CA VAL A 462 -21.10 -5.54 13.08
C VAL A 462 -19.87 -5.47 12.18
N ALA A 463 -19.71 -4.41 11.38
CA ALA A 463 -18.56 -4.23 10.50
C ALA A 463 -17.24 -4.18 11.28
N PHE A 464 -17.13 -3.36 12.33
CA PHE A 464 -15.93 -3.29 13.16
C PHE A 464 -15.69 -4.57 13.96
N GLY A 465 -16.77 -5.26 14.40
CA GLY A 465 -16.69 -6.57 15.05
C GLY A 465 -16.07 -7.63 14.13
N VAL A 466 -16.49 -7.66 12.86
CA VAL A 466 -15.87 -8.55 11.84
C VAL A 466 -14.43 -8.12 11.54
N GLY A 467 -14.13 -6.82 11.52
CA GLY A 467 -12.76 -6.31 11.42
C GLY A 467 -11.87 -6.80 12.59
N ALA A 468 -12.40 -6.78 13.82
CA ALA A 468 -11.72 -7.33 14.98
C ALA A 468 -11.52 -8.85 14.87
N LEU A 469 -12.51 -9.58 14.32
CA LEU A 469 -12.38 -11.00 14.03
C LEU A 469 -11.27 -11.29 13.02
N PHE A 470 -11.13 -10.50 11.96
CA PHE A 470 -10.00 -10.63 11.04
C PHE A 470 -8.66 -10.50 11.76
N ALA A 471 -8.51 -9.48 12.61
CA ALA A 471 -7.29 -9.30 13.39
C ALA A 471 -7.05 -10.47 14.37
N LEU A 472 -8.09 -11.01 15.01
CA LEU A 472 -8.00 -12.21 15.85
C LEU A 472 -7.58 -13.46 15.07
N VAL A 473 -8.10 -13.65 13.85
CA VAL A 473 -7.66 -14.73 12.96
C VAL A 473 -6.20 -14.54 12.59
N GLY A 474 -5.78 -13.31 12.32
CA GLY A 474 -4.36 -12.98 12.09
C GLY A 474 -3.47 -13.28 13.29
N LEU A 475 -3.92 -12.94 14.49
CA LEU A 475 -3.24 -13.26 15.76
C LEU A 475 -3.11 -14.78 15.95
N SER A 476 -4.20 -15.53 15.72
CA SER A 476 -4.22 -17.00 15.80
C SER A 476 -3.28 -17.62 14.76
N THR A 477 -3.26 -17.09 13.54
CA THR A 477 -2.35 -17.53 12.48
C THR A 477 -0.89 -17.39 12.91
N VAL A 478 -0.51 -16.24 13.49
CA VAL A 478 0.84 -16.05 14.05
C VAL A 478 1.11 -16.98 15.23
N ALA A 479 0.14 -17.15 16.13
CA ALA A 479 0.29 -18.01 17.30
C ALA A 479 0.57 -19.47 16.92
N VAL A 480 -0.10 -19.99 15.89
CA VAL A 480 0.01 -21.39 15.46
C VAL A 480 1.22 -21.62 14.55
N PHE A 481 1.38 -20.81 13.48
CA PHE A 481 2.28 -21.13 12.38
C PHE A 481 3.66 -20.46 12.48
N VAL A 482 3.83 -19.38 13.26
CA VAL A 482 5.16 -18.76 13.45
C VAL A 482 5.92 -19.53 14.51
N ARG A 483 7.07 -20.12 14.12
CA ARG A 483 7.93 -20.89 15.03
C ARG A 483 8.86 -19.98 15.84
N LYS A 484 9.12 -20.35 17.10
CA LYS A 484 10.03 -19.59 17.98
C LYS A 484 11.47 -19.56 17.46
N SER A 485 11.92 -20.62 16.78
CA SER A 485 13.28 -20.74 16.21
C SER A 485 13.55 -19.75 15.09
N ASP A 486 12.56 -19.53 14.23
CA ASP A 486 12.69 -18.63 13.06
C ASP A 486 12.80 -17.17 13.51
N GLY A 487 12.11 -16.84 14.61
CA GLY A 487 12.20 -15.53 15.22
C GLY A 487 13.59 -15.19 15.80
N ARG A 488 14.32 -16.17 16.36
CA ARG A 488 15.68 -15.94 16.88
C ARG A 488 16.70 -15.71 15.75
N ARG A 489 16.60 -16.44 14.63
CA ARG A 489 17.46 -16.23 13.47
C ARG A 489 17.23 -14.85 12.84
N ALA A 490 15.94 -14.44 12.71
CA ALA A 490 15.60 -13.12 12.21
C ALA A 490 16.06 -11.98 13.15
N ALA A 491 16.01 -12.19 14.48
CA ALA A 491 16.51 -11.23 15.45
C ALA A 491 18.04 -11.08 15.38
N ALA A 492 18.79 -12.16 15.29
CA ALA A 492 20.25 -12.12 15.16
C ALA A 492 20.67 -11.34 13.90
N THR A 493 20.01 -11.58 12.76
CA THR A 493 20.29 -10.84 11.52
C THR A 493 19.94 -9.34 11.63
N LEU A 494 18.95 -8.98 12.44
CA LEU A 494 18.56 -7.59 12.68
C LEU A 494 19.55 -6.92 13.66
N GLU A 495 19.98 -7.63 14.71
CA GLU A 495 20.97 -7.16 15.67
C GLU A 495 22.33 -6.93 15.00
N ASP A 496 22.77 -7.84 14.13
CA ASP A 496 23.99 -7.69 13.34
C ASP A 496 23.92 -6.43 12.45
N LYS A 497 22.79 -6.20 11.77
CA LYS A 497 22.58 -5.00 10.95
C LYS A 497 22.47 -3.71 11.77
N LEU A 498 21.89 -3.76 12.96
CA LEU A 498 21.81 -2.60 13.86
C LEU A 498 23.19 -2.28 14.46
N ALA A 499 23.96 -3.29 14.84
CA ALA A 499 25.34 -3.12 15.30
C ALA A 499 26.26 -2.54 14.21
N GLU A 500 26.06 -2.95 12.96
CA GLU A 500 26.75 -2.40 11.80
C GLU A 500 26.40 -0.91 11.59
N LEU A 501 25.15 -0.53 11.81
CA LEU A 501 24.68 0.86 11.74
C LEU A 501 25.19 1.71 12.91
N GLU A 502 25.17 1.19 14.14
CA GLU A 502 25.70 1.88 15.33
C GLU A 502 27.24 2.03 15.23
N GLY A 503 27.94 1.05 14.64
CA GLY A 503 29.37 1.14 14.36
C GLY A 503 29.73 2.22 13.32
N LEU A 504 28.84 2.45 12.35
CA LEU A 504 28.99 3.52 11.34
C LEU A 504 28.71 4.93 11.94
N ASP A 505 27.77 5.04 12.86
CA ASP A 505 27.48 6.32 13.55
C ASP A 505 28.58 6.68 14.57
N ALA A 506 29.26 5.70 15.16
CA ALA A 506 30.40 5.92 16.07
C ALA A 506 31.70 6.27 15.32
N ALA A 507 31.77 5.99 14.01
CA ALA A 507 32.94 6.27 13.18
C ALA A 507 32.84 7.59 12.42
N MET A 508 31.74 8.34 12.58
CA MET A 508 31.53 9.71 12.06
C MET A 508 31.60 10.73 13.17
#